data_dbc9f878f695d39059d6b870dde6b28f
#
_entry.id   dbc9f878f695d39059d6b870dde6b28f
#
_cell.length_a   1.000
_cell.length_b   1.000
_cell.length_c   1.000
_cell.angle_alpha   90.00
_cell.angle_beta   90.00
_cell.angle_gamma   90.00
#
_symmetry.space_group_name_H-M   'P 1'
#
loop_
_entity.id
_entity.type
_entity.pdbx_description
1 polymer ?
#
loop_
_entity_poly.entity_id
_entity_poly.type
_entity_poly.pdbx_seq_one_letter_code
_entity_poly.pdbx_strand_id
1 'polypeptide(L)'
;LVVRVHNPPVVPSIASSAQERPKWDNKVQYLLTCIGFAVGLGNVWRFPYLCQIYGGGAFLIPYLIALVFEGLPLLYLELAIGQSLRKGSIGVWHSISPLLGVASMIISLLVGLFYNTILAWVLWYFFHSFQEPLPWSVCPINENRTGYVQECVDSTPVNYFWYRQTLNITPDIEESGTLQWWLVVCLASAWSIVYICFIRGIETIGKAVYVTATFPYLVLTIFLVRALTLPGATDGLRYLFTPDVSLSLSLSFTHTHRHTHTPTQV
;
A
#
# COMPACT_ATOMS: atom_id res chain seq x y z
N LEU A 1 -24.35 -0.50 -26.31
CA LEU A 1 -23.63 -1.51 -27.11
C LEU A 1 -23.99 -2.89 -26.55
N VAL A 2 -24.95 -3.62 -27.16
CA VAL A 2 -25.36 -4.97 -26.76
C VAL A 2 -24.37 -5.94 -27.41
N VAL A 3 -23.46 -6.51 -26.63
CA VAL A 3 -22.58 -7.58 -27.10
C VAL A 3 -23.40 -8.88 -27.14
N ARG A 4 -23.75 -9.34 -28.34
CA ARG A 4 -24.33 -10.66 -28.56
C ARG A 4 -23.26 -11.72 -28.29
N VAL A 5 -23.41 -12.45 -27.18
CA VAL A 5 -22.59 -13.61 -26.88
C VAL A 5 -23.04 -14.75 -27.83
N HIS A 6 -22.20 -15.10 -28.77
CA HIS A 6 -22.42 -16.23 -29.65
C HIS A 6 -22.13 -17.51 -28.85
N ASN A 7 -23.15 -18.33 -28.60
CA ASN A 7 -22.97 -19.67 -28.01
C ASN A 7 -22.29 -20.58 -29.02
N PRO A 8 -21.08 -21.12 -28.74
CA PRO A 8 -20.48 -22.10 -29.57
C PRO A 8 -21.25 -23.44 -29.48
N PRO A 9 -21.23 -24.29 -30.54
CA PRO A 9 -21.93 -25.56 -30.55
C PRO A 9 -21.42 -26.47 -29.44
N VAL A 10 -22.35 -27.17 -28.79
CA VAL A 10 -22.07 -28.16 -27.75
C VAL A 10 -21.34 -29.34 -28.37
N VAL A 11 -20.03 -29.40 -28.23
CA VAL A 11 -19.21 -30.58 -28.47
C VAL A 11 -19.41 -31.52 -27.28
N PRO A 12 -19.74 -32.81 -27.45
CA PRO A 12 -19.85 -33.73 -26.32
C PRO A 12 -18.49 -33.83 -25.62
N SER A 13 -18.40 -33.33 -24.40
CA SER A 13 -17.21 -33.35 -23.59
C SER A 13 -16.87 -34.79 -23.22
N ILE A 14 -15.73 -35.28 -23.69
CA ILE A 14 -14.95 -36.29 -22.98
C ILE A 14 -14.84 -35.79 -21.54
N ALA A 15 -15.36 -36.53 -20.58
CA ALA A 15 -15.33 -36.20 -19.16
C ALA A 15 -13.88 -36.15 -18.69
N SER A 16 -13.24 -35.00 -18.89
CA SER A 16 -12.10 -34.60 -18.09
C SER A 16 -12.64 -34.37 -16.68
N SER A 17 -12.10 -35.06 -15.70
CA SER A 17 -12.34 -34.80 -14.27
C SER A 17 -12.12 -33.32 -14.05
N ALA A 18 -13.18 -32.54 -14.09
CA ALA A 18 -13.14 -31.11 -13.81
C ALA A 18 -12.70 -30.99 -12.35
N GLN A 19 -11.44 -30.69 -12.15
CA GLN A 19 -10.86 -30.44 -10.84
C GLN A 19 -11.73 -29.36 -10.21
N GLU A 20 -12.55 -29.77 -9.22
CA GLU A 20 -13.48 -28.83 -8.56
C GLU A 20 -12.67 -27.63 -8.06
N ARG A 21 -13.05 -26.44 -8.52
CA ARG A 21 -12.41 -25.21 -8.08
C ARG A 21 -12.54 -25.10 -6.56
N PRO A 22 -11.44 -24.84 -5.84
CA PRO A 22 -11.48 -24.65 -4.39
C PRO A 22 -12.52 -23.58 -4.03
N LYS A 23 -13.36 -23.87 -3.06
CA LYS A 23 -14.39 -22.96 -2.55
C LYS A 23 -14.01 -22.48 -1.17
N TRP A 24 -14.54 -21.33 -0.77
CA TRP A 24 -14.41 -20.83 0.60
C TRP A 24 -15.22 -21.72 1.54
N ASP A 25 -14.69 -22.01 2.71
CA ASP A 25 -15.33 -22.91 3.69
C ASP A 25 -16.65 -22.32 4.21
N ASN A 26 -16.71 -21.01 4.37
CA ASN A 26 -17.90 -20.31 4.83
C ASN A 26 -17.99 -18.87 4.33
N LYS A 27 -19.17 -18.25 4.51
CA LYS A 27 -19.43 -16.85 4.10
C LYS A 27 -18.58 -15.83 4.84
N VAL A 28 -18.24 -16.10 6.10
CA VAL A 28 -17.41 -15.20 6.92
C VAL A 28 -15.99 -15.11 6.37
N GLN A 29 -15.42 -16.26 5.99
CA GLN A 29 -14.10 -16.34 5.37
C GLN A 29 -14.05 -15.55 4.05
N TYR A 30 -15.07 -15.70 3.21
CA TYR A 30 -15.20 -14.92 1.99
C TYR A 30 -15.28 -13.41 2.28
N LEU A 31 -16.14 -12.99 3.22
CA LEU A 31 -16.31 -11.59 3.60
C LEU A 31 -15.00 -10.99 4.15
N LEU A 32 -14.32 -11.72 5.04
CA LEU A 32 -13.01 -11.29 5.56
C LEU A 32 -11.95 -11.19 4.48
N THR A 33 -12.00 -12.07 3.46
CA THR A 33 -11.11 -11.96 2.30
C THR A 33 -11.37 -10.69 1.49
N CYS A 34 -12.63 -10.34 1.27
CA CYS A 34 -12.98 -9.07 0.60
C CYS A 34 -12.54 -7.85 1.42
N ILE A 35 -12.72 -7.88 2.75
CA ILE A 35 -12.23 -6.83 3.65
C ILE A 35 -10.70 -6.76 3.59
N GLY A 36 -10.00 -7.90 3.70
CA GLY A 36 -8.54 -7.95 3.64
C GLY A 36 -7.97 -7.48 2.30
N PHE A 37 -8.71 -7.69 1.20
CA PHE A 37 -8.35 -7.13 -0.11
C PHE A 37 -8.48 -5.61 -0.15
N ALA A 38 -9.53 -5.05 0.49
CA ALA A 38 -9.76 -3.61 0.55
C ALA A 38 -8.81 -2.88 1.50
N VAL A 39 -8.27 -3.57 2.52
CA VAL A 39 -7.36 -2.98 3.51
C VAL A 39 -5.91 -3.17 3.07
N GLY A 40 -5.28 -2.10 2.65
CA GLY A 40 -3.88 -2.07 2.27
C GLY A 40 -3.06 -1.07 3.07
N LEU A 41 -1.76 -1.03 2.81
CA LEU A 41 -0.84 -0.05 3.42
C LEU A 41 -1.29 1.40 3.17
N GLY A 42 -1.89 1.67 2.01
CA GLY A 42 -2.39 3.00 1.65
C GLY A 42 -3.42 3.55 2.65
N ASN A 43 -4.26 2.70 3.20
CA ASN A 43 -5.31 3.12 4.14
C ASN A 43 -4.71 3.54 5.49
N VAL A 44 -3.57 2.97 5.87
CA VAL A 44 -2.95 3.18 7.19
C VAL A 44 -1.99 4.36 7.19
N TRP A 45 -1.19 4.54 6.13
CA TRP A 45 -0.16 5.59 6.12
C TRP A 45 -0.42 6.68 5.07
N ARG A 46 -0.79 6.31 3.83
CA ARG A 46 -0.92 7.28 2.74
C ARG A 46 -2.17 8.14 2.87
N PHE A 47 -3.31 7.53 3.22
CA PHE A 47 -4.56 8.25 3.36
C PHE A 47 -4.51 9.30 4.49
N PRO A 48 -4.06 8.99 5.73
CA PRO A 48 -3.92 10.00 6.78
C PRO A 48 -2.96 11.11 6.42
N TYR A 49 -1.84 10.78 5.76
CA TYR A 49 -0.86 11.75 5.30
C TYR A 49 -1.46 12.72 4.27
N LEU A 50 -2.16 12.21 3.26
CA LEU A 50 -2.83 13.07 2.27
C LEU A 50 -3.93 13.92 2.89
N CYS A 51 -4.71 13.35 3.79
CA CYS A 51 -5.73 14.08 4.54
C CYS A 51 -5.12 15.27 5.31
N GLN A 52 -3.98 15.05 5.98
CA GLN A 52 -3.28 16.10 6.72
C GLN A 52 -2.75 17.22 5.80
N ILE A 53 -2.16 16.88 4.66
CA ILE A 53 -1.56 17.86 3.74
C ILE A 53 -2.64 18.68 3.00
N TYR A 54 -3.72 18.02 2.57
CA TYR A 54 -4.72 18.65 1.72
C TYR A 54 -5.90 19.26 2.48
N GLY A 55 -5.66 19.80 3.68
CA GLY A 55 -6.66 20.58 4.43
C GLY A 55 -7.62 19.77 5.27
N GLY A 56 -7.21 18.59 5.78
CA GLY A 56 -7.99 17.80 6.73
C GLY A 56 -9.35 17.38 6.17
N GLY A 57 -10.42 17.90 6.77
CA GLY A 57 -11.79 17.59 6.37
C GLY A 57 -12.15 17.99 4.93
N ALA A 58 -11.48 18.98 4.35
CA ALA A 58 -11.71 19.38 2.96
C ALA A 58 -11.34 18.27 1.97
N PHE A 59 -10.32 17.47 2.27
CA PHE A 59 -9.90 16.31 1.47
C PHE A 59 -10.94 15.18 1.48
N LEU A 60 -11.71 15.03 2.57
CA LEU A 60 -12.69 13.96 2.69
C LEU A 60 -13.87 14.14 1.73
N ILE A 61 -14.21 15.37 1.34
CA ILE A 61 -15.35 15.65 0.45
C ILE A 61 -15.12 15.03 -0.94
N PRO A 62 -14.06 15.39 -1.71
CA PRO A 62 -13.81 14.78 -3.01
C PRO A 62 -13.51 13.28 -2.88
N TYR A 63 -12.88 12.83 -1.79
CA TYR A 63 -12.65 11.42 -1.54
C TYR A 63 -13.95 10.63 -1.44
N LEU A 64 -14.95 11.10 -0.68
CA LEU A 64 -16.25 10.43 -0.56
C LEU A 64 -17.03 10.44 -1.88
N ILE A 65 -16.96 11.52 -2.64
CA ILE A 65 -17.56 11.59 -3.97
C ILE A 65 -16.91 10.53 -4.89
N ALA A 66 -15.58 10.49 -4.98
CA ALA A 66 -14.87 9.50 -5.77
C ALA A 66 -15.13 8.06 -5.29
N LEU A 67 -15.21 7.83 -3.99
CA LEU A 67 -15.54 6.52 -3.42
C LEU A 67 -16.90 6.01 -3.90
N VAL A 68 -17.92 6.87 -3.86
CA VAL A 68 -19.31 6.48 -4.23
C VAL A 68 -19.47 6.33 -5.74
N PHE A 69 -18.94 7.24 -6.53
CA PHE A 69 -19.16 7.27 -7.98
C PHE A 69 -18.16 6.44 -8.78
N GLU A 70 -16.97 6.17 -8.25
CA GLU A 70 -15.91 5.45 -8.92
C GLU A 70 -15.49 4.19 -8.15
N GLY A 71 -15.10 4.31 -6.90
CA GLY A 71 -14.53 3.21 -6.12
C GLY A 71 -15.48 2.03 -5.93
N LEU A 72 -16.71 2.28 -5.48
CA LEU A 72 -17.70 1.23 -5.28
C LEU A 72 -18.17 0.58 -6.59
N PRO A 73 -18.47 1.31 -7.66
CA PRO A 73 -18.85 0.70 -8.95
C PRO A 73 -17.71 -0.13 -9.55
N LEU A 74 -16.46 0.32 -9.48
CA LEU A 74 -15.31 -0.44 -10.00
C LEU A 74 -15.09 -1.74 -9.21
N LEU A 75 -15.11 -1.67 -7.88
CA LEU A 75 -14.97 -2.86 -7.04
C LEU A 75 -16.10 -3.87 -7.33
N TYR A 76 -17.33 -3.38 -7.43
CA TYR A 76 -18.47 -4.24 -7.78
C TYR A 76 -18.30 -4.89 -9.16
N LEU A 77 -17.86 -4.13 -10.15
CA LEU A 77 -17.60 -4.62 -11.50
C LEU A 77 -16.54 -5.73 -11.50
N GLU A 78 -15.41 -5.52 -10.82
CA GLU A 78 -14.34 -6.52 -10.72
C GLU A 78 -14.82 -7.82 -10.07
N LEU A 79 -15.54 -7.73 -8.97
CA LEU A 79 -16.10 -8.90 -8.29
C LEU A 79 -17.13 -9.62 -9.16
N ALA A 80 -18.02 -8.87 -9.84
CA ALA A 80 -19.05 -9.44 -10.70
C ALA A 80 -18.45 -10.19 -11.91
N ILE A 81 -17.46 -9.60 -12.58
CA ILE A 81 -16.77 -10.23 -13.72
C ILE A 81 -16.00 -11.47 -13.25
N GLY A 82 -15.27 -11.37 -12.14
CA GLY A 82 -14.52 -12.50 -11.57
C GLY A 82 -15.43 -13.68 -11.20
N GLN A 83 -16.59 -13.41 -10.64
CA GLN A 83 -17.60 -14.43 -10.31
C GLN A 83 -18.29 -14.99 -11.54
N SER A 84 -18.63 -14.16 -12.52
CA SER A 84 -19.28 -14.57 -13.76
C SER A 84 -18.39 -15.51 -14.58
N LEU A 85 -17.14 -15.14 -14.80
CA LEU A 85 -16.19 -15.93 -15.59
C LEU A 85 -15.51 -17.06 -14.79
N ARG A 86 -15.64 -17.07 -13.47
CA ARG A 86 -15.01 -18.04 -12.57
C ARG A 86 -13.49 -18.18 -12.78
N LYS A 87 -12.81 -17.09 -13.10
CA LYS A 87 -11.38 -17.02 -13.36
C LYS A 87 -10.71 -16.01 -12.42
N GLY A 88 -9.41 -16.13 -12.20
CA GLY A 88 -8.61 -15.13 -11.55
C GLY A 88 -8.36 -13.92 -12.46
N SER A 89 -7.78 -12.84 -11.94
CA SER A 89 -7.59 -11.58 -12.65
C SER A 89 -6.98 -11.77 -14.05
N ILE A 90 -5.83 -12.44 -14.16
CA ILE A 90 -5.17 -12.70 -15.45
C ILE A 90 -6.09 -13.47 -16.40
N GLY A 91 -6.76 -14.50 -15.90
CA GLY A 91 -7.65 -15.35 -16.70
C GLY A 91 -8.90 -14.65 -17.19
N VAL A 92 -9.44 -13.71 -16.40
CA VAL A 92 -10.59 -12.86 -16.78
C VAL A 92 -10.20 -11.97 -17.96
N TRP A 93 -9.13 -11.21 -17.82
CA TRP A 93 -8.68 -10.30 -18.87
C TRP A 93 -8.21 -11.03 -20.13
N HIS A 94 -7.55 -12.18 -19.96
CA HIS A 94 -7.18 -13.03 -21.10
C HIS A 94 -8.39 -13.56 -21.88
N SER A 95 -9.52 -13.79 -21.20
CA SER A 95 -10.76 -14.23 -21.87
C SER A 95 -11.40 -13.12 -22.71
N ILE A 96 -11.14 -11.86 -22.38
CA ILE A 96 -11.62 -10.70 -23.13
C ILE A 96 -10.66 -10.41 -24.29
N SER A 97 -9.36 -10.35 -24.01
CA SER A 97 -8.28 -10.19 -24.98
C SER A 97 -6.98 -10.76 -24.42
N PRO A 98 -6.22 -11.56 -25.21
CA PRO A 98 -4.92 -12.08 -24.79
C PRO A 98 -3.94 -10.98 -24.35
N LEU A 99 -3.94 -9.84 -25.04
CA LEU A 99 -3.09 -8.70 -24.72
C LEU A 99 -3.40 -8.10 -23.34
N LEU A 100 -4.68 -7.99 -22.99
CA LEU A 100 -5.12 -7.53 -21.66
C LEU A 100 -4.70 -8.50 -20.55
N GLY A 101 -4.69 -9.81 -20.84
CA GLY A 101 -4.18 -10.82 -19.91
C GLY A 101 -2.69 -10.62 -19.61
N VAL A 102 -1.89 -10.37 -20.64
CA VAL A 102 -0.45 -10.06 -20.47
C VAL A 102 -0.25 -8.75 -19.70
N ALA A 103 -1.00 -7.71 -20.02
CA ALA A 103 -0.94 -6.44 -19.30
C ALA A 103 -1.29 -6.62 -17.81
N SER A 104 -2.34 -7.36 -17.50
CA SER A 104 -2.72 -7.68 -16.11
C SER A 104 -1.62 -8.43 -15.36
N MET A 105 -0.93 -9.36 -16.04
CA MET A 105 0.22 -10.08 -15.46
C MET A 105 1.38 -9.13 -15.13
N ILE A 106 1.74 -8.24 -16.07
CA ILE A 106 2.82 -7.27 -15.87
C ILE A 106 2.49 -6.32 -14.73
N ILE A 107 1.27 -5.78 -14.69
CA ILE A 107 0.82 -4.89 -13.60
C ILE A 107 0.90 -5.62 -12.25
N SER A 108 0.43 -6.86 -12.18
CA SER A 108 0.47 -7.65 -10.95
C SER A 108 1.91 -7.88 -10.47
N LEU A 109 2.83 -8.14 -11.40
CA LEU A 109 4.26 -8.29 -11.11
C LEU A 109 4.85 -6.99 -10.55
N LEU A 110 4.63 -5.86 -11.23
CA LEU A 110 5.15 -4.56 -10.80
C LEU A 110 4.60 -4.14 -9.43
N VAL A 111 3.30 -4.34 -9.21
CA VAL A 111 2.68 -4.09 -7.90
C VAL A 111 3.29 -5.00 -6.83
N GLY A 112 3.49 -6.28 -7.12
CA GLY A 112 4.13 -7.22 -6.20
C GLY A 112 5.55 -6.80 -5.80
N LEU A 113 6.36 -6.35 -6.75
CA LEU A 113 7.71 -5.83 -6.48
C LEU A 113 7.66 -4.59 -5.59
N PHE A 114 6.81 -3.63 -5.93
CA PHE A 114 6.66 -2.39 -5.17
C PHE A 114 6.20 -2.65 -3.73
N TYR A 115 5.15 -3.46 -3.53
CA TYR A 115 4.64 -3.75 -2.19
C TYR A 115 5.63 -4.52 -1.32
N ASN A 116 6.35 -5.50 -1.88
CA ASN A 116 7.35 -6.23 -1.10
C ASN A 116 8.54 -5.36 -0.71
N THR A 117 8.91 -4.38 -1.52
CA THR A 117 9.93 -3.39 -1.13
C THR A 117 9.47 -2.57 0.08
N ILE A 118 8.22 -2.10 0.09
CA ILE A 118 7.68 -1.39 1.26
C ILE A 118 7.64 -2.30 2.49
N LEU A 119 7.24 -3.58 2.34
CA LEU A 119 7.25 -4.54 3.43
C LEU A 119 8.66 -4.78 4.00
N ALA A 120 9.69 -4.79 3.15
CA ALA A 120 11.07 -4.88 3.60
C ALA A 120 11.46 -3.67 4.46
N TRP A 121 11.07 -2.46 4.07
CA TRP A 121 11.28 -1.26 4.88
C TRP A 121 10.52 -1.29 6.20
N VAL A 122 9.27 -1.76 6.19
CA VAL A 122 8.48 -1.94 7.42
C VAL A 122 9.16 -2.91 8.38
N LEU A 123 9.69 -4.03 7.87
CA LEU A 123 10.44 -4.99 8.67
C LEU A 123 11.73 -4.37 9.25
N TRP A 124 12.45 -3.58 8.46
CA TRP A 124 13.63 -2.85 8.92
C TRP A 124 13.30 -1.91 10.07
N TYR A 125 12.28 -1.07 9.93
CA TYR A 125 11.82 -0.18 10.99
C TYR A 125 11.31 -0.95 12.21
N PHE A 126 10.61 -2.05 12.01
CA PHE A 126 10.13 -2.91 13.09
C PHE A 126 11.28 -3.41 13.96
N PHE A 127 12.36 -3.93 13.39
CA PHE A 127 13.51 -4.40 14.16
C PHE A 127 14.25 -3.26 14.87
N HIS A 128 14.29 -2.06 14.29
CA HIS A 128 14.91 -0.90 14.92
C HIS A 128 14.02 -0.22 15.99
N SER A 129 12.75 -0.56 16.05
CA SER A 129 11.82 -0.03 17.06
C SER A 129 12.05 -0.57 18.48
N PHE A 130 12.87 -1.62 18.64
CA PHE A 130 13.21 -2.21 19.94
C PHE A 130 14.44 -1.60 20.60
N GLN A 131 14.95 -0.50 20.07
CA GLN A 131 16.13 0.21 20.59
C GLN A 131 15.71 1.47 21.36
N GLU A 132 16.45 1.82 22.37
CA GLU A 132 16.26 3.06 23.15
C GLU A 132 17.60 3.80 23.29
N PRO A 133 17.70 5.08 22.85
CA PRO A 133 16.66 5.85 22.15
C PRO A 133 16.38 5.32 20.75
N LEU A 134 15.20 5.64 20.22
CA LEU A 134 14.84 5.28 18.85
C LEU A 134 15.82 5.91 17.86
N PRO A 135 16.34 5.18 16.86
CA PRO A 135 17.38 5.68 15.96
C PRO A 135 17.00 6.93 15.16
N TRP A 136 15.71 7.16 14.95
CA TRP A 136 15.16 8.34 14.25
C TRP A 136 14.70 9.47 15.19
N SER A 137 14.93 9.35 16.49
CA SER A 137 14.55 10.38 17.47
C SER A 137 15.63 11.43 17.72
N VAL A 138 16.89 11.04 17.62
CA VAL A 138 18.05 11.88 17.88
C VAL A 138 19.10 11.71 16.79
N CYS A 139 19.86 12.78 16.52
CA CYS A 139 20.99 12.67 15.60
C CYS A 139 22.11 11.84 16.21
N PRO A 140 22.80 10.99 15.43
CA PRO A 140 23.95 10.25 15.90
C PRO A 140 25.13 11.21 16.18
N ILE A 141 25.98 10.79 17.11
CA ILE A 141 27.22 11.49 17.43
C ILE A 141 28.23 11.21 16.32
N ASN A 142 29.00 12.20 15.91
CA ASN A 142 30.06 12.06 14.91
C ASN A 142 31.18 11.11 15.41
N GLU A 143 31.98 10.59 14.50
CA GLU A 143 33.07 9.64 14.81
C GLU A 143 34.07 10.20 15.82
N ASN A 144 34.32 11.51 15.80
CA ASN A 144 35.22 12.19 16.70
C ASN A 144 34.63 12.50 18.10
N ARG A 145 33.36 12.15 18.34
CA ARG A 145 32.61 12.43 19.58
C ARG A 145 32.60 13.90 20.01
N THR A 146 32.78 14.83 19.07
CA THR A 146 32.81 16.27 19.33
C THR A 146 31.44 16.92 19.18
N GLY A 147 30.44 16.23 18.68
CA GLY A 147 29.07 16.73 18.48
C GLY A 147 28.24 15.78 17.65
N TYR A 148 27.08 16.25 17.23
CA TYR A 148 26.21 15.51 16.33
C TYR A 148 26.70 15.60 14.88
N VAL A 149 26.31 14.61 14.05
CA VAL A 149 26.58 14.64 12.60
C VAL A 149 25.91 15.86 11.99
N GLN A 150 26.69 16.74 11.35
CA GLN A 150 26.21 18.02 10.82
C GLN A 150 25.08 17.85 9.82
N GLU A 151 25.18 16.89 8.91
CA GLU A 151 24.13 16.58 7.93
C GLU A 151 22.79 16.23 8.60
N CYS A 152 22.82 15.58 9.76
CA CYS A 152 21.62 15.28 10.53
C CYS A 152 21.03 16.54 11.18
N VAL A 153 21.89 17.42 11.71
CA VAL A 153 21.47 18.69 12.34
C VAL A 153 20.85 19.63 11.30
N ASP A 154 21.42 19.67 10.09
CA ASP A 154 20.95 20.52 8.99
C ASP A 154 19.63 20.02 8.37
N SER A 155 19.29 18.74 8.60
CA SER A 155 18.03 18.15 8.15
C SER A 155 17.10 17.81 9.32
N THR A 156 16.82 16.57 9.53
CA THR A 156 16.10 16.02 10.69
C THR A 156 16.60 14.61 11.00
N PRO A 157 16.55 14.14 12.27
CA PRO A 157 16.93 12.77 12.61
C PRO A 157 16.19 11.73 11.79
N VAL A 158 14.90 11.97 11.47
CA VAL A 158 14.06 11.08 10.67
C VAL A 158 14.57 10.98 9.23
N ASN A 159 14.86 12.14 8.59
CA ASN A 159 15.38 12.17 7.21
C ASN A 159 16.77 11.53 7.15
N TYR A 160 17.65 11.85 8.10
CA TYR A 160 18.98 11.27 8.16
C TYR A 160 18.93 9.74 8.31
N PHE A 161 18.09 9.23 9.23
CA PHE A 161 17.91 7.78 9.39
C PHE A 161 17.40 7.13 8.09
N TRP A 162 16.46 7.76 7.40
CA TRP A 162 15.90 7.23 6.16
C TRP A 162 16.92 7.23 5.03
N TYR A 163 17.48 8.39 4.72
CA TYR A 163 18.34 8.55 3.54
C TYR A 163 19.75 7.99 3.72
N ARG A 164 20.34 8.13 4.92
CA ARG A 164 21.71 7.69 5.16
C ARG A 164 21.82 6.33 5.82
N GLN A 165 21.04 6.05 6.84
CA GLN A 165 21.15 4.77 7.56
C GLN A 165 20.35 3.65 6.90
N THR A 166 19.14 3.92 6.39
CA THR A 166 18.29 2.91 5.77
C THR A 166 18.66 2.68 4.31
N LEU A 167 18.64 3.71 3.48
CA LEU A 167 18.87 3.59 2.04
C LEU A 167 20.33 3.74 1.65
N ASN A 168 21.11 4.50 2.42
CA ASN A 168 22.51 4.87 2.14
C ASN A 168 22.66 5.43 0.71
N ILE A 169 21.84 6.45 0.39
CA ILE A 169 21.85 7.06 -0.93
C ILE A 169 23.19 7.74 -1.21
N THR A 170 23.64 7.64 -2.44
CA THR A 170 24.82 8.34 -2.95
C THR A 170 24.48 9.80 -3.30
N PRO A 171 25.45 10.74 -3.22
CA PRO A 171 25.22 12.14 -3.56
C PRO A 171 24.86 12.31 -5.04
N ASP A 172 25.49 11.55 -5.93
CA ASP A 172 25.33 11.65 -7.37
C ASP A 172 24.95 10.32 -8.02
N ILE A 173 24.28 10.38 -9.18
CA ILE A 173 23.87 9.21 -9.95
C ILE A 173 25.08 8.47 -10.57
N GLU A 174 26.20 9.15 -10.73
CA GLU A 174 27.43 8.57 -11.25
C GLU A 174 28.14 7.67 -10.26
N GLU A 175 27.90 7.86 -8.96
CA GLU A 175 28.43 7.01 -7.90
C GLU A 175 27.50 5.81 -7.66
N SER A 176 27.98 4.62 -8.04
CA SER A 176 27.28 3.39 -7.66
C SER A 176 27.49 3.11 -6.19
N GLY A 177 26.40 3.16 -5.41
CA GLY A 177 26.41 2.82 -3.99
C GLY A 177 26.71 1.35 -3.70
N THR A 178 26.71 1.00 -2.44
CA THR A 178 26.91 -0.39 -1.99
C THR A 178 25.57 -1.08 -1.71
N LEU A 179 25.53 -2.39 -1.92
CA LEU A 179 24.36 -3.19 -1.61
C LEU A 179 24.11 -3.23 -0.08
N GLN A 180 22.90 -2.87 0.34
CA GLN A 180 22.50 -2.87 1.74
C GLN A 180 22.01 -4.27 2.14
N TRP A 181 22.88 -5.09 2.69
CA TRP A 181 22.61 -6.50 3.02
C TRP A 181 21.44 -6.71 3.96
N TRP A 182 21.23 -5.80 4.91
CA TRP A 182 20.10 -5.87 5.82
C TRP A 182 18.76 -5.68 5.10
N LEU A 183 18.69 -4.79 4.10
CA LEU A 183 17.49 -4.63 3.27
C LEU A 183 17.25 -5.87 2.39
N VAL A 184 18.32 -6.51 1.90
CA VAL A 184 18.20 -7.77 1.16
C VAL A 184 17.62 -8.87 2.06
N VAL A 185 18.07 -8.98 3.31
CA VAL A 185 17.53 -9.95 4.29
C VAL A 185 16.07 -9.63 4.62
N CYS A 186 15.73 -8.37 4.84
CA CYS A 186 14.34 -7.95 5.05
C CYS A 186 13.46 -8.28 3.84
N LEU A 187 13.95 -8.03 2.63
CA LEU A 187 13.22 -8.33 1.40
C LEU A 187 13.03 -9.84 1.21
N ALA A 188 14.07 -10.63 1.43
CA ALA A 188 13.98 -12.10 1.40
C ALA A 188 12.99 -12.63 2.44
N SER A 189 12.97 -12.03 3.63
CA SER A 189 12.02 -12.38 4.69
C SER A 189 10.59 -12.02 4.28
N ALA A 190 10.35 -10.85 3.69
CA ALA A 190 9.05 -10.44 3.18
C ALA A 190 8.53 -11.41 2.11
N TRP A 191 9.35 -11.77 1.13
CA TRP A 191 8.99 -12.76 0.11
C TRP A 191 8.74 -14.15 0.70
N SER A 192 9.49 -14.56 1.72
CA SER A 192 9.30 -15.84 2.40
C SER A 192 7.96 -15.88 3.13
N ILE A 193 7.56 -14.79 3.79
CA ILE A 193 6.25 -14.69 4.45
C ILE A 193 5.13 -14.80 3.41
N VAL A 194 5.23 -14.06 2.31
CA VAL A 194 4.25 -14.13 1.21
C VAL A 194 4.17 -15.56 0.67
N TYR A 195 5.30 -16.20 0.39
CA TYR A 195 5.35 -17.58 -0.09
C TYR A 195 4.68 -18.57 0.86
N ILE A 196 4.95 -18.48 2.16
CA ILE A 196 4.31 -19.34 3.17
C ILE A 196 2.80 -19.15 3.20
N CYS A 197 2.33 -17.91 3.05
CA CYS A 197 0.89 -17.62 3.00
C CYS A 197 0.20 -18.21 1.76
N PHE A 198 0.92 -18.37 0.64
CA PHE A 198 0.34 -18.80 -0.62
C PHE A 198 0.64 -20.25 -1.01
N ILE A 199 1.56 -20.95 -0.33
CA ILE A 199 2.08 -22.28 -0.71
C ILE A 199 0.99 -23.34 -0.88
N ARG A 200 -0.09 -23.29 -0.10
CA ARG A 200 -1.23 -24.21 -0.19
C ARG A 200 -2.47 -23.56 -0.82
N GLY A 201 -2.30 -22.44 -1.51
CA GLY A 201 -3.39 -21.73 -2.18
C GLY A 201 -4.49 -21.25 -1.22
N ILE A 202 -5.75 -21.42 -1.61
CA ILE A 202 -6.91 -20.86 -0.90
C ILE A 202 -7.03 -21.37 0.54
N GLU A 203 -6.61 -22.59 0.82
CA GLU A 203 -6.70 -23.16 2.18
C GLU A 203 -5.85 -22.36 3.18
N THR A 204 -4.61 -22.03 2.82
CA THR A 204 -3.71 -21.25 3.69
C THR A 204 -4.11 -19.79 3.74
N ILE A 205 -4.47 -19.19 2.59
CA ILE A 205 -4.98 -17.82 2.51
C ILE A 205 -6.22 -17.68 3.38
N GLY A 206 -7.17 -18.62 3.30
CA GLY A 206 -8.39 -18.61 4.07
C GLY A 206 -8.18 -18.62 5.59
N LYS A 207 -7.15 -19.29 6.07
CA LYS A 207 -6.77 -19.28 7.49
C LYS A 207 -6.02 -18.00 7.88
N ALA A 208 -5.09 -17.56 7.03
CA ALA A 208 -4.32 -16.34 7.28
C ALA A 208 -5.20 -15.08 7.31
N VAL A 209 -6.26 -15.05 6.51
CA VAL A 209 -7.14 -13.90 6.36
C VAL A 209 -7.86 -13.52 7.66
N TYR A 210 -8.14 -14.47 8.54
CA TYR A 210 -8.72 -14.16 9.86
C TYR A 210 -7.83 -13.24 10.68
N VAL A 211 -6.51 -13.42 10.58
CA VAL A 211 -5.54 -12.58 11.29
C VAL A 211 -5.23 -11.33 10.49
N THR A 212 -4.88 -11.47 9.22
CA THR A 212 -4.42 -10.35 8.40
C THR A 212 -5.50 -9.31 8.10
N ALA A 213 -6.79 -9.71 8.05
CA ALA A 213 -7.88 -8.77 7.86
C ALA A 213 -8.31 -8.06 9.17
N THR A 214 -8.17 -8.71 10.34
CA THR A 214 -8.61 -8.13 11.62
C THR A 214 -7.52 -7.39 12.36
N PHE A 215 -6.27 -7.82 12.25
CA PHE A 215 -5.13 -7.22 12.94
C PHE A 215 -4.95 -5.71 12.69
N PRO A 216 -5.06 -5.18 11.46
CA PRO A 216 -4.97 -3.74 11.21
C PRO A 216 -6.00 -2.93 12.00
N TYR A 217 -7.23 -3.42 12.12
CA TYR A 217 -8.28 -2.72 12.88
C TYR A 217 -7.99 -2.70 14.38
N LEU A 218 -7.44 -3.79 14.92
CA LEU A 218 -7.01 -3.84 16.32
C LEU A 218 -5.93 -2.79 16.58
N VAL A 219 -4.90 -2.75 15.74
CA VAL A 219 -3.81 -1.76 15.87
C VAL A 219 -4.33 -0.33 15.74
N LEU A 220 -5.18 -0.07 14.74
CA LEU A 220 -5.78 1.26 14.57
C LEU A 220 -6.66 1.67 15.75
N THR A 221 -7.36 0.71 16.38
CA THR A 221 -8.13 0.97 17.59
C THR A 221 -7.23 1.35 18.78
N ILE A 222 -6.10 0.65 18.95
CA ILE A 222 -5.10 1.00 19.97
C ILE A 222 -4.54 2.41 19.71
N PHE A 223 -4.21 2.74 18.47
CA PHE A 223 -3.74 4.07 18.10
C PHE A 223 -4.80 5.14 18.34
N LEU A 224 -6.07 4.87 18.02
CA LEU A 224 -7.17 5.80 18.29
C LEU A 224 -7.29 6.09 19.78
N VAL A 225 -7.33 5.05 20.64
CA VAL A 225 -7.40 5.22 22.08
C VAL A 225 -6.19 6.02 22.58
N ARG A 226 -4.99 5.71 22.12
CA ARG A 226 -3.79 6.43 22.52
C ARG A 226 -3.81 7.88 22.03
N ALA A 227 -4.21 8.13 20.79
CA ALA A 227 -4.31 9.46 20.22
C ALA A 227 -5.28 10.36 20.98
N LEU A 228 -6.43 9.82 21.40
CA LEU A 228 -7.43 10.55 22.18
C LEU A 228 -6.95 10.92 23.60
N THR A 229 -5.94 10.21 24.12
CA THR A 229 -5.35 10.52 25.45
C THR A 229 -4.19 11.53 25.38
N LEU A 230 -3.76 11.93 24.18
CA LEU A 230 -2.66 12.89 24.02
C LEU A 230 -3.15 14.36 24.20
N PRO A 231 -2.32 15.24 24.77
CA PRO A 231 -2.64 16.67 24.78
C PRO A 231 -2.75 17.19 23.32
N GLY A 232 -3.79 17.99 23.03
CA GLY A 232 -4.08 18.49 21.67
C GLY A 232 -4.96 17.57 20.82
N ALA A 233 -5.44 16.45 21.33
CA ALA A 233 -6.34 15.54 20.60
C ALA A 233 -7.62 16.25 20.10
N THR A 234 -8.17 17.16 20.90
CA THR A 234 -9.34 17.98 20.53
C THR A 234 -9.05 18.93 19.37
N ASP A 235 -7.85 19.50 19.31
CA ASP A 235 -7.44 20.40 18.23
C ASP A 235 -7.28 19.62 16.92
N GLY A 236 -6.72 18.41 16.96
CA GLY A 236 -6.64 17.51 15.83
C GLY A 236 -8.01 17.10 15.31
N LEU A 237 -8.95 16.75 16.19
CA LEU A 237 -10.33 16.48 15.82
C LEU A 237 -11.02 17.69 15.21
N ARG A 238 -10.84 18.87 15.81
CA ARG A 238 -11.39 20.11 15.27
C ARG A 238 -10.85 20.39 13.87
N TYR A 239 -9.55 20.23 13.63
CA TYR A 239 -8.94 20.37 12.31
C TYR A 239 -9.54 19.41 11.28
N LEU A 240 -9.77 18.16 11.65
CA LEU A 240 -10.37 17.16 10.76
C LEU A 240 -11.82 17.50 10.39
N PHE A 241 -12.62 18.05 11.33
CA PHE A 241 -14.04 18.36 11.09
C PHE A 241 -14.31 19.82 10.68
N THR A 242 -13.31 20.69 10.68
CA THR A 242 -13.41 22.05 10.13
C THR A 242 -12.61 22.15 8.83
N PRO A 243 -13.26 21.91 7.67
CA PRO A 243 -12.56 21.88 6.38
C PRO A 243 -12.02 23.28 6.03
N ASP A 244 -10.72 23.38 5.82
CA ASP A 244 -10.07 24.59 5.32
C ASP A 244 -9.95 24.53 3.79
N VAL A 245 -10.96 25.09 3.13
CA VAL A 245 -11.05 25.09 1.67
C VAL A 245 -10.00 26.02 1.04
N SER A 246 -9.56 27.04 1.77
CA SER A 246 -8.56 28.01 1.27
C SER A 246 -7.20 27.36 1.05
N LEU A 247 -6.78 26.48 1.95
CA LEU A 247 -5.53 25.75 1.87
C LEU A 247 -5.52 24.73 0.72
N SER A 248 -6.64 24.02 0.51
CA SER A 248 -6.75 23.05 -0.58
C SER A 248 -6.69 23.70 -1.97
N LEU A 249 -7.30 24.87 -2.12
CA LEU A 249 -7.25 25.65 -3.36
C LEU A 249 -5.85 26.21 -3.62
N SER A 250 -5.18 26.77 -2.61
CA SER A 250 -3.84 27.33 -2.77
C SER A 250 -2.81 26.27 -3.15
N LEU A 251 -2.89 25.05 -2.58
CA LEU A 251 -2.00 23.94 -2.93
C LEU A 251 -2.27 23.40 -4.35
N SER A 252 -3.53 23.36 -4.80
CA SER A 252 -3.84 23.02 -6.19
C SER A 252 -3.23 24.02 -7.18
N PHE A 253 -3.33 25.30 -6.92
CA PHE A 253 -2.73 26.34 -7.76
C PHE A 253 -1.20 26.31 -7.74
N THR A 254 -0.57 26.07 -6.60
CA THR A 254 0.90 26.01 -6.49
C THR A 254 1.48 24.78 -7.18
N HIS A 255 0.77 23.64 -7.14
CA HIS A 255 1.20 22.43 -7.84
C HIS A 255 1.10 22.57 -9.36
N THR A 256 0.06 23.24 -9.85
CA THR A 256 -0.10 23.55 -11.28
C THR A 256 0.97 24.54 -11.76
N HIS A 257 1.32 25.55 -10.94
CA HIS A 257 2.36 26.53 -11.28
C HIS A 257 3.80 25.96 -11.21
N ARG A 258 4.06 24.97 -10.34
CA ARG A 258 5.39 24.35 -10.23
C ARG A 258 5.72 23.42 -11.38
N HIS A 259 4.73 22.86 -12.07
CA HIS A 259 4.94 22.07 -13.29
C HIS A 259 5.20 22.93 -14.54
N THR A 260 4.94 24.24 -14.50
CA THR A 260 5.19 25.15 -15.63
C THR A 260 6.52 25.92 -15.51
N HIS A 261 7.19 25.90 -14.37
CA HIS A 261 8.48 26.53 -14.16
C HIS A 261 9.48 25.55 -13.53
N THR A 262 10.04 24.64 -14.31
CA THR A 262 11.37 24.07 -14.08
C THR A 262 12.38 24.99 -14.75
N PRO A 263 13.16 25.82 -14.02
CA PRO A 263 14.39 26.35 -14.58
C PRO A 263 15.40 25.21 -14.59
N THR A 264 15.86 24.84 -15.77
CA THR A 264 17.18 24.28 -16.01
C THR A 264 18.21 25.10 -15.21
N GLN A 265 18.76 24.54 -14.15
CA GLN A 265 20.06 24.92 -13.61
C GLN A 265 20.83 23.65 -13.29
N VAL A 266 21.85 23.54 -14.05
CA VAL A 266 23.22 23.06 -14.05
C VAL A 266 23.69 22.44 -12.73
#